data_ec052b3ea622dd14fddf7a588d87c5c9
#
_entry.id   ec052b3ea622dd14fddf7a588d87c5c9
#
_cell.length_a   1.000
_cell.length_b   1.000
_cell.length_c   1.000
_cell.angle_alpha   90.00
_cell.angle_beta   90.00
_cell.angle_gamma   90.00
#
_symmetry.space_group_name_H-M   'P 1'
#
loop_
_entity.id
_entity.type
_entity.pdbx_description
1 polymer ?
#
loop_
_entity_poly.entity_id
_entity_poly.type
_entity_poly.pdbx_seq_one_letter_code
_entity_poly.pdbx_strand_id
1 'polypeptide(L)'
;AAHNWKASVSNLPKYKDGQMYEYFWTEKEGSIPDGYELTNEVTYDIFSSGEGVTGFITTLTNSHRPQKINAVVKKVWDDNNNQDGKRAPELTVELMRNGTEVAGTVTLNEENNWTGTVENLDKYTGGVENVYTWVEKDLPDGYSLTKTEDQTAEATAETAETFITTLTNSYTPGKVEASVLKVWNDGENQDGIRPGEITVILVKNDEPTTQSVTLSEANHWTAAITGLDEYTDGTLNEYTWKEAEVPDGYTLTNTKKEGRLTTLTNTHTPEVVNATIRKAWNDAENQDGVRPTEIKVDLEKNGQFMQTVSLNTENGWETTVEDLPKYTNGRKNTYSWTEQTNGLPEGYELTGDVTVGKVTTLTNTRVPDTVSVGVRKIWDDKENQDGIRPSELRVDLLKNGELTDQYVILNEENGWTATITNLPK
;
A
#
# COMPACT_ATOMS: atom_id res chain seq x y z
N ALA A 1 26.51 53.44 -60.71
CA ALA A 1 25.54 54.39 -61.25
C ALA A 1 26.15 55.79 -61.47
N ALA A 2 27.24 55.90 -62.21
CA ALA A 2 27.96 57.19 -62.44
C ALA A 2 27.19 58.13 -63.37
N HIS A 3 26.16 57.66 -64.06
CA HIS A 3 25.39 58.43 -65.03
C HIS A 3 23.88 58.39 -64.85
N ASN A 4 23.36 58.02 -63.64
CA ASN A 4 21.94 57.94 -63.37
C ASN A 4 21.18 57.15 -64.43
N TRP A 5 21.80 56.09 -64.99
CA TRP A 5 21.21 55.24 -66.03
C TRP A 5 20.72 56.01 -67.26
N LYS A 6 21.38 57.11 -67.61
CA LYS A 6 21.06 57.91 -68.79
C LYS A 6 22.27 58.01 -69.75
N ALA A 7 21.99 57.86 -71.03
CA ALA A 7 22.96 58.03 -72.08
C ALA A 7 22.31 58.79 -73.27
N SER A 8 23.11 59.52 -74.03
CA SER A 8 22.64 60.19 -75.23
C SER A 8 23.63 60.03 -76.41
N VAL A 9 23.11 59.96 -77.58
CA VAL A 9 23.88 59.99 -78.82
C VAL A 9 23.38 61.22 -79.58
N SER A 10 24.27 62.10 -79.98
CA SER A 10 23.95 63.33 -80.74
C SER A 10 24.53 63.28 -82.16
N ASN A 11 24.07 64.18 -83.00
CA ASN A 11 24.52 64.36 -84.40
C ASN A 11 24.23 63.13 -85.28
N LEU A 12 23.15 62.43 -85.06
CA LEU A 12 22.66 61.31 -85.88
C LEU A 12 22.14 61.88 -87.23
N PRO A 13 22.46 61.28 -88.40
CA PRO A 13 21.92 61.72 -89.65
C PRO A 13 20.43 61.49 -89.72
N LYS A 14 19.65 62.50 -90.10
CA LYS A 14 18.19 62.41 -90.14
C LYS A 14 17.71 61.73 -91.43
N TYR A 15 18.46 61.83 -92.52
CA TYR A 15 18.09 61.30 -93.83
C TYR A 15 19.28 60.63 -94.53
N LYS A 16 18.97 59.61 -95.33
CA LYS A 16 19.88 59.00 -96.31
C LYS A 16 19.11 58.83 -97.65
N ASP A 17 19.70 59.35 -98.73
CA ASP A 17 19.11 59.26 -100.10
C ASP A 17 17.67 59.68 -100.16
N GLY A 18 17.20 60.70 -99.36
CA GLY A 18 15.89 61.23 -99.27
C GLY A 18 14.91 60.47 -98.35
N GLN A 19 15.33 59.35 -97.76
CA GLN A 19 14.56 58.57 -96.80
C GLN A 19 14.97 58.88 -95.32
N MET A 20 13.97 59.08 -94.49
CA MET A 20 14.20 59.34 -93.07
C MET A 20 14.62 58.08 -92.35
N TYR A 21 15.63 58.20 -91.49
CA TYR A 21 16.03 57.13 -90.59
C TYR A 21 15.13 57.13 -89.38
N GLU A 22 14.74 55.88 -88.92
CA GLU A 22 14.14 55.62 -87.67
C GLU A 22 15.16 55.06 -86.70
N TYR A 23 15.29 55.67 -85.55
CA TYR A 23 16.20 55.25 -84.48
C TYR A 23 15.38 54.80 -83.28
N PHE A 24 15.80 53.67 -82.69
CA PHE A 24 15.24 53.17 -81.47
C PHE A 24 16.35 52.58 -80.59
N TRP A 25 16.08 52.56 -79.30
CA TRP A 25 16.99 52.01 -78.36
C TRP A 25 16.47 50.55 -78.07
N THR A 26 17.45 49.65 -77.85
CA THR A 26 17.11 48.31 -77.31
C THR A 26 18.21 47.86 -76.35
N GLU A 27 17.90 47.12 -75.38
CA GLU A 27 18.85 46.51 -74.47
C GLU A 27 19.61 45.41 -75.21
N LYS A 28 20.91 45.30 -74.93
CA LYS A 28 21.72 44.24 -75.51
C LYS A 28 21.33 42.90 -74.87
N GLU A 29 21.04 41.87 -75.66
CA GLU A 29 20.78 40.53 -75.21
C GLU A 29 21.91 40.03 -74.28
N GLY A 30 21.53 39.42 -73.12
CA GLY A 30 22.44 38.95 -72.09
C GLY A 30 23.05 40.07 -71.21
N SER A 31 22.66 41.37 -71.38
CA SER A 31 23.10 42.48 -70.51
C SER A 31 22.12 42.78 -69.35
N ILE A 32 20.91 42.23 -69.42
CA ILE A 32 19.92 42.34 -68.35
C ILE A 32 20.30 41.35 -67.28
N PRO A 33 20.43 41.73 -66.02
CA PRO A 33 20.68 40.78 -64.92
C PRO A 33 19.55 39.73 -64.83
N ASP A 34 19.94 38.52 -64.43
CA ASP A 34 18.94 37.42 -64.26
C ASP A 34 17.80 37.84 -63.30
N GLY A 35 16.57 37.49 -63.71
CA GLY A 35 15.37 37.82 -62.98
C GLY A 35 14.76 39.19 -63.29
N TYR A 36 15.41 40.00 -64.11
CA TYR A 36 14.84 41.23 -64.66
C TYR A 36 14.27 40.99 -66.04
N GLU A 37 13.16 41.69 -66.31
CA GLU A 37 12.51 41.68 -67.61
C GLU A 37 12.20 43.12 -68.03
N LEU A 38 12.38 43.45 -69.33
CA LEU A 38 11.97 44.71 -69.90
C LEU A 38 10.42 44.75 -69.95
N THR A 39 9.82 45.54 -69.06
CA THR A 39 8.36 45.57 -68.90
C THR A 39 7.72 46.76 -69.53
N ASN A 40 8.45 47.81 -69.87
CA ASN A 40 7.92 49.03 -70.48
C ASN A 40 8.99 49.75 -71.31
N GLU A 41 8.61 50.22 -72.45
CA GLU A 41 9.39 51.05 -73.33
C GLU A 41 8.51 52.22 -73.79
N VAL A 42 8.95 53.48 -73.49
CA VAL A 42 8.19 54.67 -73.82
C VAL A 42 9.13 55.67 -74.48
N THR A 43 8.75 56.07 -75.68
CA THR A 43 9.53 57.09 -76.45
C THR A 43 8.74 58.39 -76.57
N TYR A 44 9.36 59.45 -76.23
CA TYR A 44 8.80 60.81 -76.37
C TYR A 44 9.66 61.66 -77.34
N ASP A 45 9.00 62.36 -78.27
CA ASP A 45 9.67 63.32 -79.17
C ASP A 45 10.05 64.60 -78.44
N ILE A 46 11.20 65.09 -78.75
CA ILE A 46 11.70 66.40 -78.31
C ILE A 46 11.50 67.38 -79.43
N PHE A 47 10.75 68.45 -79.17
CA PHE A 47 10.46 69.48 -80.14
C PHE A 47 11.26 70.74 -79.79
N SER A 48 11.83 71.40 -80.83
CA SER A 48 12.43 72.76 -80.71
C SER A 48 11.51 73.75 -81.46
N SER A 49 11.32 74.94 -80.91
CA SER A 49 10.43 75.96 -81.55
C SER A 49 10.89 76.29 -82.94
N GLY A 50 10.09 75.92 -83.95
CA GLY A 50 10.35 76.19 -85.35
C GLY A 50 11.03 75.13 -86.21
N GLU A 51 11.53 74.04 -85.59
CA GLU A 51 12.31 73.01 -86.34
C GLU A 51 11.70 71.62 -86.34
N GLY A 52 10.52 71.46 -85.70
CA GLY A 52 9.87 70.15 -85.59
C GLY A 52 10.53 69.23 -84.57
N VAL A 53 10.45 67.90 -84.76
CA VAL A 53 11.12 66.92 -83.89
C VAL A 53 12.63 67.07 -84.04
N THR A 54 13.32 67.39 -82.94
CA THR A 54 14.76 67.51 -82.85
C THR A 54 15.45 66.36 -82.16
N GLY A 55 14.72 65.50 -81.56
CA GLY A 55 15.24 64.33 -80.83
C GLY A 55 14.11 63.49 -80.21
N PHE A 56 14.50 62.43 -79.57
CA PHE A 56 13.59 61.63 -78.79
C PHE A 56 14.26 61.06 -77.53
N ILE A 57 13.49 60.77 -76.50
CA ILE A 57 13.94 60.12 -75.31
C ILE A 57 13.14 58.77 -75.20
N THR A 58 13.87 57.68 -75.16
CA THR A 58 13.29 56.38 -74.84
C THR A 58 13.62 56.03 -73.40
N THR A 59 12.58 55.70 -72.64
CA THR A 59 12.70 55.15 -71.27
C THR A 59 12.46 53.67 -71.32
N LEU A 60 13.47 52.89 -70.94
CA LEU A 60 13.40 51.43 -70.78
C LEU A 60 13.21 51.12 -69.32
N THR A 61 12.23 50.31 -68.97
CA THR A 61 11.90 49.96 -67.60
C THR A 61 12.06 48.45 -67.43
N ASN A 62 13.02 48.04 -66.60
CA ASN A 62 13.18 46.67 -66.21
C ASN A 62 12.53 46.44 -64.85
N SER A 63 11.73 45.40 -64.75
CA SER A 63 11.11 44.98 -63.50
C SER A 63 11.70 43.68 -63.05
N HIS A 64 11.87 43.56 -61.74
CA HIS A 64 12.24 42.33 -61.05
C HIS A 64 11.21 42.04 -59.96
N ARG A 65 10.76 40.82 -59.92
CA ARG A 65 9.83 40.37 -58.88
C ARG A 65 10.69 39.76 -57.74
N PRO A 66 10.77 40.39 -56.54
CA PRO A 66 11.58 39.86 -55.44
C PRO A 66 11.12 38.44 -55.08
N GLN A 67 12.11 37.60 -54.79
CA GLN A 67 11.86 36.22 -54.37
C GLN A 67 11.24 36.18 -52.99
N LYS A 68 10.18 35.36 -52.84
CA LYS A 68 9.49 35.12 -51.59
C LYS A 68 9.60 33.67 -51.19
N ILE A 69 9.55 33.41 -49.88
CA ILE A 69 9.52 32.08 -49.26
C ILE A 69 8.35 32.01 -48.28
N ASN A 70 8.00 30.79 -47.90
CA ASN A 70 7.11 30.51 -46.80
C ASN A 70 7.86 29.80 -45.69
N ALA A 71 7.44 29.99 -44.43
CA ALA A 71 7.96 29.31 -43.27
C ALA A 71 6.85 28.57 -42.59
N VAL A 72 7.04 27.28 -42.38
CA VAL A 72 6.10 26.39 -41.68
C VAL A 72 6.75 25.89 -40.40
N VAL A 73 6.02 25.90 -39.30
CA VAL A 73 6.40 25.25 -38.06
C VAL A 73 5.46 24.09 -37.78
N LYS A 74 6.02 22.96 -37.36
CA LYS A 74 5.30 21.79 -36.84
C LYS A 74 5.74 21.52 -35.42
N LYS A 75 4.79 21.32 -34.52
CA LYS A 75 5.05 20.98 -33.13
C LYS A 75 4.84 19.48 -32.91
N VAL A 76 5.79 18.85 -32.22
CA VAL A 76 5.71 17.48 -31.75
C VAL A 76 5.86 17.49 -30.22
N TRP A 77 5.02 16.72 -29.53
CA TRP A 77 5.10 16.51 -28.10
C TRP A 77 5.56 15.09 -27.82
N ASP A 78 6.65 14.95 -27.04
CA ASP A 78 7.17 13.69 -26.54
C ASP A 78 6.91 13.62 -25.02
N ASP A 79 5.69 13.25 -24.65
CA ASP A 79 5.15 13.34 -23.30
C ASP A 79 4.21 12.17 -22.93
N ASN A 80 4.43 11.04 -23.60
CA ASN A 80 3.59 9.84 -23.45
C ASN A 80 2.09 10.15 -23.67
N ASN A 81 1.79 10.86 -24.76
CA ASN A 81 0.43 11.25 -25.12
C ASN A 81 -0.28 12.11 -24.05
N ASN A 82 0.46 13.08 -23.49
CA ASN A 82 -0.05 13.99 -22.45
C ASN A 82 -0.53 13.24 -21.17
N GLN A 83 0.16 12.16 -20.80
CA GLN A 83 -0.22 11.29 -19.66
C GLN A 83 -0.51 12.09 -18.38
N ASP A 84 0.30 13.11 -18.08
CA ASP A 84 0.17 13.91 -16.86
C ASP A 84 -0.75 15.13 -17.01
N GLY A 85 -1.32 15.34 -18.23
CA GLY A 85 -2.20 16.48 -18.49
C GLY A 85 -1.48 17.84 -18.48
N LYS A 86 -0.16 17.87 -18.65
CA LYS A 86 0.67 19.08 -18.55
C LYS A 86 0.80 19.86 -19.84
N ARG A 87 0.44 19.25 -20.99
CA ARG A 87 0.49 19.92 -22.29
C ARG A 87 -0.45 21.13 -22.29
N ALA A 88 0.06 22.28 -22.70
CA ALA A 88 -0.79 23.46 -22.90
C ALA A 88 -1.80 23.21 -24.04
N PRO A 89 -3.01 23.77 -23.98
CA PRO A 89 -3.99 23.65 -25.06
C PRO A 89 -3.55 24.38 -26.34
N GLU A 90 -2.69 25.37 -26.24
CA GLU A 90 -2.10 26.13 -27.33
C GLU A 90 -0.68 26.57 -26.99
N LEU A 91 0.11 26.85 -28.02
CA LEU A 91 1.49 27.34 -27.91
C LEU A 91 1.71 28.45 -28.93
N THR A 92 2.22 29.60 -28.49
CA THR A 92 2.64 30.70 -29.36
C THR A 92 4.06 30.49 -29.81
N VAL A 93 4.30 30.64 -31.13
CA VAL A 93 5.64 30.52 -31.74
C VAL A 93 5.90 31.72 -32.60
N GLU A 94 7.03 32.38 -32.40
CA GLU A 94 7.48 33.53 -33.18
C GLU A 94 8.50 33.12 -34.24
N LEU A 95 8.32 33.66 -35.46
CA LEU A 95 9.29 33.54 -36.51
C LEU A 95 10.25 34.75 -36.46
N MET A 96 11.49 34.47 -36.18
CA MET A 96 12.56 35.50 -36.14
C MET A 96 13.25 35.62 -37.48
N ARG A 97 13.42 36.84 -37.99
CA ARG A 97 14.26 37.16 -39.12
C ARG A 97 15.63 37.61 -38.63
N ASN A 98 16.68 36.97 -39.12
CA ASN A 98 18.09 37.27 -38.76
C ASN A 98 18.33 37.35 -37.23
N GLY A 99 17.54 36.57 -36.45
CA GLY A 99 17.69 36.45 -35.00
C GLY A 99 17.21 37.63 -34.15
N THR A 100 16.76 38.72 -34.77
CA THR A 100 16.46 39.99 -34.05
C THR A 100 15.08 40.56 -34.32
N GLU A 101 14.47 40.28 -35.44
CA GLU A 101 13.19 40.84 -35.85
C GLU A 101 12.12 39.77 -35.90
N VAL A 102 10.95 40.04 -35.28
CA VAL A 102 9.78 39.16 -35.40
C VAL A 102 9.16 39.38 -36.77
N ALA A 103 9.28 38.37 -37.64
CA ALA A 103 8.72 38.35 -38.98
C ALA A 103 7.29 37.84 -39.02
N GLY A 104 6.85 37.12 -37.98
CA GLY A 104 5.48 36.59 -37.88
C GLY A 104 5.27 35.86 -36.54
N THR A 105 4.05 35.64 -36.16
CA THR A 105 3.64 34.90 -34.97
C THR A 105 2.50 33.94 -35.33
N VAL A 106 2.54 32.72 -34.85
CA VAL A 106 1.49 31.71 -35.03
C VAL A 106 1.13 31.07 -33.71
N THR A 107 -0.12 30.69 -33.55
CA THR A 107 -0.61 29.89 -32.43
C THR A 107 -0.87 28.47 -32.91
N LEU A 108 -0.23 27.50 -32.24
CA LEU A 108 -0.32 26.08 -32.53
C LEU A 108 -1.24 25.40 -31.50
N ASN A 109 -2.17 24.58 -31.94
CA ASN A 109 -3.11 23.82 -31.11
C ASN A 109 -3.61 22.57 -31.85
N GLU A 110 -4.51 21.81 -31.25
CA GLU A 110 -5.08 20.60 -31.87
C GLU A 110 -5.90 20.89 -33.12
N GLU A 111 -6.58 22.01 -33.19
CA GLU A 111 -7.45 22.38 -34.35
C GLU A 111 -6.62 22.54 -35.62
N ASN A 112 -5.40 23.09 -35.53
CA ASN A 112 -4.49 23.22 -36.65
C ASN A 112 -3.44 22.11 -36.73
N ASN A 113 -3.69 20.98 -36.03
CA ASN A 113 -2.75 19.85 -35.96
C ASN A 113 -1.35 20.28 -35.59
N TRP A 114 -1.25 21.25 -34.66
CA TRP A 114 0.03 21.78 -34.16
C TRP A 114 0.93 22.28 -35.28
N THR A 115 0.35 22.90 -36.33
CA THR A 115 1.07 23.42 -37.51
C THR A 115 0.67 24.86 -37.78
N GLY A 116 1.66 25.70 -38.09
CA GLY A 116 1.45 27.10 -38.45
C GLY A 116 2.32 27.52 -39.62
N THR A 117 1.87 28.52 -40.37
CA THR A 117 2.57 29.04 -41.57
C THR A 117 2.62 30.55 -41.55
N VAL A 118 3.77 31.11 -41.92
CA VAL A 118 3.92 32.51 -42.28
C VAL A 118 4.34 32.56 -43.75
N GLU A 119 3.55 33.28 -44.56
CA GLU A 119 3.72 33.33 -46.02
C GLU A 119 4.33 34.68 -46.46
N ASN A 120 4.77 34.73 -47.72
CA ASN A 120 5.24 35.94 -48.39
C ASN A 120 6.46 36.63 -47.74
N LEU A 121 7.33 35.86 -47.10
CA LEU A 121 8.57 36.38 -46.51
C LEU A 121 9.55 36.75 -47.58
N ASP A 122 10.32 37.84 -47.33
CA ASP A 122 11.43 38.24 -48.20
C ASP A 122 12.58 37.24 -48.13
N LYS A 123 12.93 36.60 -49.28
CA LYS A 123 14.12 35.71 -49.28
C LYS A 123 15.43 36.51 -49.07
N TYR A 124 15.50 37.74 -49.58
CA TYR A 124 16.67 38.59 -49.50
C TYR A 124 16.36 39.99 -48.95
N THR A 125 17.30 40.60 -48.24
CA THR A 125 17.28 42.02 -47.87
C THR A 125 18.62 42.66 -48.27
N GLY A 126 18.59 43.65 -49.16
CA GLY A 126 19.82 44.32 -49.64
C GLY A 126 20.82 43.39 -50.34
N GLY A 127 20.34 42.32 -50.98
CA GLY A 127 21.16 41.31 -51.64
C GLY A 127 21.73 40.23 -50.71
N VAL A 128 21.40 40.24 -49.43
CA VAL A 128 21.78 39.21 -48.44
C VAL A 128 20.57 38.32 -48.15
N GLU A 129 20.76 37.00 -48.14
CA GLU A 129 19.72 36.04 -47.83
C GLU A 129 19.32 36.15 -46.37
N ASN A 130 18.01 36.20 -46.08
CA ASN A 130 17.46 36.22 -44.74
C ASN A 130 17.46 34.83 -44.13
N VAL A 131 17.86 34.74 -42.86
CA VAL A 131 17.78 33.54 -42.06
C VAL A 131 16.50 33.60 -41.18
N TYR A 132 15.66 32.62 -41.28
CA TYR A 132 14.42 32.52 -40.49
C TYR A 132 14.55 31.38 -39.49
N THR A 133 14.19 31.66 -38.20
CA THR A 133 14.22 30.69 -37.11
C THR A 133 12.96 30.81 -36.28
N TRP A 134 12.37 29.67 -35.86
CA TRP A 134 11.23 29.65 -35.00
C TRP A 134 11.62 29.61 -33.53
N VAL A 135 10.96 30.37 -32.68
CA VAL A 135 11.19 30.48 -31.24
C VAL A 135 9.88 30.30 -30.50
N GLU A 136 9.80 29.29 -29.64
CA GLU A 136 8.66 29.04 -28.78
C GLU A 136 8.60 30.05 -27.63
N LYS A 137 7.37 30.48 -27.29
CA LYS A 137 7.09 31.34 -26.16
C LYS A 137 6.33 30.56 -25.08
N ASP A 138 6.67 30.84 -23.81
CA ASP A 138 5.92 30.36 -22.64
C ASP A 138 5.65 28.84 -22.66
N LEU A 139 6.73 28.05 -22.77
CA LEU A 139 6.64 26.60 -22.67
C LEU A 139 5.97 26.18 -21.35
N PRO A 140 5.11 25.15 -21.36
CA PRO A 140 4.55 24.62 -20.14
C PRO A 140 5.63 24.11 -19.19
N ASP A 141 5.38 24.21 -17.90
CA ASP A 141 6.31 23.76 -16.86
C ASP A 141 6.71 22.30 -17.04
N GLY A 142 8.02 22.06 -16.96
CA GLY A 142 8.61 20.72 -17.09
C GLY A 142 8.90 20.29 -18.53
N TYR A 143 8.43 21.03 -19.55
CA TYR A 143 8.79 20.78 -20.93
C TYR A 143 10.10 21.47 -21.31
N SER A 144 10.83 20.85 -22.23
CA SER A 144 12.00 21.43 -22.85
C SER A 144 12.05 21.09 -24.33
N LEU A 145 12.54 22.05 -25.16
CA LEU A 145 12.83 21.78 -26.56
C LEU A 145 14.03 20.82 -26.64
N THR A 146 13.78 19.61 -27.11
CA THR A 146 14.79 18.52 -27.17
C THR A 146 15.29 18.27 -28.56
N LYS A 147 14.53 18.68 -29.60
CA LYS A 147 14.92 18.46 -31.00
C LYS A 147 14.33 19.54 -31.91
N THR A 148 15.14 20.01 -32.83
CA THR A 148 14.73 20.87 -33.96
C THR A 148 15.19 20.21 -35.25
N GLU A 149 14.31 20.09 -36.23
CA GLU A 149 14.58 19.50 -37.54
C GLU A 149 14.07 20.42 -38.62
N ASP A 150 14.97 20.82 -39.53
CA ASP A 150 14.67 21.68 -40.65
C ASP A 150 14.63 20.91 -41.97
N GLN A 151 13.67 21.24 -42.81
CA GLN A 151 13.51 20.72 -44.18
C GLN A 151 13.14 21.84 -45.10
N THR A 152 13.56 21.77 -46.38
CA THR A 152 13.18 22.75 -47.39
C THR A 152 12.43 22.03 -48.51
N ALA A 153 11.24 22.54 -48.83
CA ALA A 153 10.51 22.17 -50.03
C ALA A 153 10.79 23.22 -51.10
N GLU A 154 11.42 22.77 -52.18
CA GLU A 154 11.83 23.63 -53.31
C GLU A 154 10.60 24.33 -53.93
N ALA A 155 10.85 25.52 -54.49
CA ALA A 155 9.82 26.25 -55.27
C ALA A 155 9.40 25.48 -56.51
N THR A 156 8.12 25.56 -56.85
CA THR A 156 7.57 25.07 -58.09
C THR A 156 6.96 26.20 -58.90
N ALA A 157 6.43 25.95 -60.10
CA ALA A 157 5.72 26.97 -60.87
C ALA A 157 4.51 27.58 -60.13
N GLU A 158 3.93 26.82 -59.16
CA GLU A 158 2.70 27.17 -58.46
C GLU A 158 2.94 27.50 -56.96
N THR A 159 4.07 27.12 -56.40
CA THR A 159 4.35 27.26 -54.96
C THR A 159 5.71 27.94 -54.68
N ALA A 160 5.73 28.83 -53.73
CA ALA A 160 6.97 29.39 -53.21
C ALA A 160 7.82 28.33 -52.49
N GLU A 161 9.13 28.50 -52.48
CA GLU A 161 10.01 27.72 -51.61
C GLU A 161 9.50 27.79 -50.18
N THR A 162 9.46 26.63 -49.50
CA THR A 162 8.93 26.55 -48.15
C THR A 162 9.96 25.94 -47.20
N PHE A 163 10.32 26.72 -46.19
CA PHE A 163 11.15 26.26 -45.07
C PHE A 163 10.26 25.66 -43.98
N ILE A 164 10.50 24.39 -43.60
CA ILE A 164 9.69 23.65 -42.65
C ILE A 164 10.58 23.32 -41.44
N THR A 165 10.20 23.79 -40.25
CA THR A 165 10.87 23.46 -38.99
C THR A 165 9.96 22.59 -38.14
N THR A 166 10.44 21.45 -37.65
CA THR A 166 9.75 20.62 -36.65
C THR A 166 10.40 20.84 -35.29
N LEU A 167 9.63 21.29 -34.30
CA LEU A 167 10.03 21.51 -32.91
C LEU A 167 9.48 20.38 -32.05
N THR A 168 10.34 19.59 -31.40
CA THR A 168 9.94 18.52 -30.46
C THR A 168 10.20 18.95 -29.04
N ASN A 169 9.17 19.00 -28.23
CA ASN A 169 9.31 19.21 -26.79
C ASN A 169 9.03 17.91 -26.04
N SER A 170 9.91 17.61 -25.07
CA SER A 170 9.81 16.42 -24.25
C SER A 170 9.48 16.79 -22.81
N TYR A 171 8.65 15.95 -22.19
CA TYR A 171 8.30 15.94 -20.78
C TYR A 171 8.36 14.51 -20.26
N THR A 172 8.97 14.29 -19.10
CA THR A 172 9.01 12.96 -18.48
C THR A 172 7.86 12.82 -17.47
N PRO A 173 6.88 11.96 -17.72
CA PRO A 173 5.75 11.75 -16.81
C PRO A 173 6.17 11.30 -15.41
N GLY A 174 5.42 11.76 -14.42
CA GLY A 174 5.63 11.45 -13.00
C GLY A 174 5.46 9.98 -12.69
N LYS A 175 6.33 9.45 -11.81
CA LYS A 175 6.26 8.08 -11.31
C LYS A 175 6.17 8.06 -9.80
N VAL A 176 5.43 7.08 -9.27
CA VAL A 176 5.20 6.89 -7.85
C VAL A 176 5.48 5.45 -7.43
N GLU A 177 5.48 5.22 -6.12
CA GLU A 177 5.48 3.88 -5.54
C GLU A 177 4.19 3.64 -4.74
N ALA A 178 3.83 2.39 -4.54
CA ALA A 178 2.79 1.96 -3.62
C ALA A 178 3.35 0.88 -2.70
N SER A 179 3.29 1.12 -1.39
CA SER A 179 3.81 0.23 -0.36
C SER A 179 2.67 -0.47 0.38
N VAL A 180 2.92 -1.69 0.85
CA VAL A 180 1.99 -2.47 1.65
C VAL A 180 2.66 -3.01 2.90
N LEU A 181 1.93 -3.00 4.01
CA LEU A 181 2.29 -3.62 5.27
C LEU A 181 1.15 -4.54 5.72
N LYS A 182 1.47 -5.79 6.04
CA LYS A 182 0.55 -6.71 6.69
C LYS A 182 0.76 -6.73 8.19
N VAL A 183 -0.31 -6.61 8.95
CA VAL A 183 -0.33 -6.70 10.40
C VAL A 183 -1.21 -7.89 10.81
N TRP A 184 -0.72 -8.67 11.78
CA TRP A 184 -1.44 -9.79 12.37
C TRP A 184 -1.82 -9.45 13.81
N ASN A 185 -3.11 -9.56 14.15
CA ASN A 185 -3.64 -9.44 15.50
C ASN A 185 -4.17 -10.82 15.94
N ASP A 186 -3.26 -11.67 16.44
CA ASP A 186 -3.51 -13.11 16.67
C ASP A 186 -2.74 -13.66 17.89
N GLY A 187 -2.38 -12.78 18.85
CA GLY A 187 -1.61 -13.19 20.02
C GLY A 187 -0.24 -13.77 19.67
N GLU A 188 0.48 -13.14 18.73
CA GLU A 188 1.80 -13.59 18.28
C GLU A 188 1.78 -15.01 17.67
N ASN A 189 0.72 -15.29 16.88
CA ASN A 189 0.49 -16.60 16.29
C ASN A 189 0.33 -17.71 17.34
N GLN A 190 -0.38 -17.41 18.45
CA GLN A 190 -0.57 -18.34 19.55
C GLN A 190 -1.07 -19.71 19.08
N ASP A 191 -2.06 -19.73 18.20
CA ASP A 191 -2.71 -20.95 17.71
C ASP A 191 -1.93 -21.61 16.56
N GLY A 192 -0.88 -20.95 16.02
CA GLY A 192 -0.04 -21.49 14.97
C GLY A 192 -0.69 -21.62 13.60
N ILE A 193 -1.76 -20.86 13.35
CA ILE A 193 -2.50 -20.92 12.08
C ILE A 193 -2.14 -19.82 11.09
N ARG A 194 -1.25 -18.87 11.51
CA ARG A 194 -0.76 -17.83 10.59
C ARG A 194 -0.06 -18.49 9.42
N PRO A 195 -0.47 -18.17 8.15
CA PRO A 195 0.20 -18.70 6.97
C PRO A 195 1.65 -18.20 6.88
N GLY A 196 2.51 -18.97 6.25
CA GLY A 196 3.91 -18.58 6.00
C GLY A 196 4.03 -17.39 5.05
N GLU A 197 3.04 -17.22 4.16
CA GLU A 197 2.98 -16.14 3.19
C GLU A 197 1.54 -15.82 2.79
N ILE A 198 1.31 -14.61 2.27
CA ILE A 198 0.06 -14.20 1.62
C ILE A 198 0.37 -13.45 0.33
N THR A 199 -0.55 -13.49 -0.62
CA THR A 199 -0.50 -12.68 -1.84
C THR A 199 -1.42 -11.48 -1.69
N VAL A 200 -0.91 -10.29 -2.03
CA VAL A 200 -1.70 -9.05 -2.10
C VAL A 200 -1.64 -8.47 -3.50
N ILE A 201 -2.75 -7.91 -3.96
CA ILE A 201 -2.97 -7.38 -5.30
C ILE A 201 -2.97 -5.86 -5.23
N LEU A 202 -2.22 -5.22 -6.14
CA LEU A 202 -2.27 -3.77 -6.30
C LEU A 202 -3.61 -3.36 -6.91
N VAL A 203 -4.22 -2.34 -6.33
CA VAL A 203 -5.48 -1.72 -6.77
C VAL A 203 -5.16 -0.31 -7.27
N LYS A 204 -5.61 0.04 -8.47
CA LYS A 204 -5.47 1.36 -9.07
C LYS A 204 -6.87 1.96 -9.28
N ASN A 205 -7.15 3.12 -8.70
CA ASN A 205 -8.44 3.82 -8.83
C ASN A 205 -9.62 2.88 -8.55
N ASP A 206 -9.54 2.14 -7.43
CA ASP A 206 -10.52 1.14 -6.96
C ASP A 206 -10.65 -0.13 -7.84
N GLU A 207 -9.88 -0.26 -8.93
CA GLU A 207 -9.88 -1.44 -9.78
C GLU A 207 -8.61 -2.29 -9.54
N PRO A 208 -8.77 -3.62 -9.36
CA PRO A 208 -7.64 -4.52 -9.22
C PRO A 208 -6.78 -4.55 -10.48
N THR A 209 -5.47 -4.45 -10.30
CA THR A 209 -4.51 -4.64 -11.40
C THR A 209 -4.06 -6.11 -11.50
N THR A 210 -3.25 -6.42 -12.49
CA THR A 210 -2.57 -7.73 -12.61
C THR A 210 -1.30 -7.84 -11.76
N GLN A 211 -0.89 -6.75 -11.11
CA GLN A 211 0.32 -6.71 -10.30
C GLN A 211 0.01 -7.18 -8.88
N SER A 212 0.86 -8.06 -8.36
CA SER A 212 0.76 -8.60 -7.01
C SER A 212 2.14 -8.78 -6.39
N VAL A 213 2.18 -8.86 -5.08
CA VAL A 213 3.39 -9.18 -4.31
C VAL A 213 3.06 -10.21 -3.24
N THR A 214 4.07 -10.99 -2.83
CA THR A 214 3.97 -11.93 -1.73
C THR A 214 4.56 -11.32 -0.47
N LEU A 215 3.82 -11.39 0.62
CA LEU A 215 4.22 -10.94 1.96
C LEU A 215 4.46 -12.14 2.84
N SER A 216 5.56 -12.15 3.58
CA SER A 216 5.99 -13.22 4.47
C SER A 216 6.88 -12.67 5.59
N GLU A 217 7.27 -13.52 6.52
CA GLU A 217 8.22 -13.13 7.57
C GLU A 217 9.60 -12.75 7.01
N ALA A 218 10.01 -13.36 5.89
CA ALA A 218 11.29 -13.08 5.24
C ALA A 218 11.41 -11.62 4.75
N ASN A 219 10.31 -10.99 4.36
CA ASN A 219 10.27 -9.57 3.98
C ASN A 219 9.59 -8.69 5.04
N HIS A 220 9.50 -9.19 6.31
CA HIS A 220 8.85 -8.49 7.41
C HIS A 220 7.42 -8.06 7.12
N TRP A 221 6.71 -8.87 6.31
CA TRP A 221 5.32 -8.63 5.92
C TRP A 221 5.11 -7.30 5.20
N THR A 222 6.12 -6.81 4.47
CA THR A 222 6.07 -5.56 3.72
C THR A 222 6.61 -5.73 2.30
N ALA A 223 6.09 -4.93 1.37
CA ALA A 223 6.59 -4.84 0.00
C ALA A 223 6.20 -3.50 -0.63
N ALA A 224 6.81 -3.17 -1.76
CA ALA A 224 6.46 -2.00 -2.55
C ALA A 224 6.60 -2.29 -4.05
N ILE A 225 5.77 -1.65 -4.87
CA ILE A 225 5.94 -1.56 -6.32
C ILE A 225 6.29 -0.12 -6.66
N THR A 226 7.37 0.06 -7.42
CA THR A 226 7.87 1.37 -7.87
C THR A 226 7.60 1.58 -9.36
N GLY A 227 7.77 2.81 -9.84
CA GLY A 227 7.62 3.14 -11.27
C GLY A 227 6.18 3.15 -11.77
N LEU A 228 5.21 3.22 -10.87
CA LEU A 228 3.80 3.37 -11.19
C LEU A 228 3.52 4.77 -11.75
N ASP A 229 2.60 4.87 -12.70
CA ASP A 229 2.20 6.15 -13.28
C ASP A 229 1.52 7.04 -12.23
N GLU A 230 2.02 8.26 -12.04
CA GLU A 230 1.39 9.19 -11.11
C GLU A 230 0.04 9.68 -11.63
N TYR A 231 -0.09 9.86 -12.94
CA TYR A 231 -1.31 10.30 -13.61
C TYR A 231 -1.71 9.36 -14.74
N THR A 232 -2.98 9.42 -15.12
CA THR A 232 -3.53 8.85 -16.36
C THR A 232 -4.48 9.87 -16.95
N ASP A 233 -4.24 10.32 -18.20
CA ASP A 233 -5.04 11.34 -18.91
C ASP A 233 -5.26 12.59 -18.03
N GLY A 234 -4.21 13.08 -17.37
CA GLY A 234 -4.22 14.23 -16.49
C GLY A 234 -4.88 14.01 -15.11
N THR A 235 -5.40 12.81 -14.85
CA THR A 235 -6.03 12.46 -13.55
C THR A 235 -5.04 11.75 -12.65
N LEU A 236 -4.90 12.23 -11.40
CA LEU A 236 -4.03 11.61 -10.39
C LEU A 236 -4.50 10.18 -10.09
N ASN A 237 -3.59 9.21 -10.18
CA ASN A 237 -3.86 7.81 -9.85
C ASN A 237 -3.80 7.58 -8.33
N GLU A 238 -4.79 6.88 -7.83
CA GLU A 238 -4.82 6.40 -6.47
C GLU A 238 -4.45 4.91 -6.42
N TYR A 239 -3.42 4.57 -5.61
CA TYR A 239 -2.97 3.20 -5.43
C TYR A 239 -3.24 2.73 -4.00
N THR A 240 -3.81 1.51 -3.89
CA THR A 240 -4.07 0.80 -2.64
C THR A 240 -3.76 -0.69 -2.82
N TRP A 241 -3.91 -1.47 -1.74
CA TRP A 241 -3.69 -2.90 -1.76
C TRP A 241 -4.87 -3.65 -1.18
N LYS A 242 -5.11 -4.86 -1.69
CA LYS A 242 -6.06 -5.81 -1.11
C LYS A 242 -5.45 -7.20 -1.06
N GLU A 243 -5.90 -8.02 -0.12
CA GLU A 243 -5.53 -9.44 -0.12
C GLU A 243 -6.17 -10.16 -1.30
N ALA A 244 -5.44 -11.09 -1.91
CA ALA A 244 -5.99 -11.97 -2.93
C ALA A 244 -7.05 -12.89 -2.31
N GLU A 245 -6.76 -13.38 -1.10
CA GLU A 245 -7.65 -14.19 -0.27
C GLU A 245 -7.32 -13.93 1.20
N VAL A 246 -8.35 -13.84 2.05
CA VAL A 246 -8.18 -13.76 3.50
C VAL A 246 -7.92 -15.18 4.02
N PRO A 247 -6.83 -15.43 4.76
CA PRO A 247 -6.50 -16.76 5.25
C PRO A 247 -7.59 -17.35 6.16
N ASP A 248 -7.74 -18.66 6.11
CA ASP A 248 -8.68 -19.41 6.97
C ASP A 248 -8.43 -19.13 8.45
N GLY A 249 -9.51 -18.93 9.21
CA GLY A 249 -9.45 -18.59 10.62
C GLY A 249 -9.14 -17.12 10.94
N TYR A 250 -8.93 -16.28 9.91
CA TYR A 250 -8.72 -14.85 10.06
C TYR A 250 -9.87 -14.04 9.46
N THR A 251 -9.98 -12.81 9.91
CA THR A 251 -10.85 -11.79 9.34
C THR A 251 -10.03 -10.54 9.06
N LEU A 252 -10.14 -9.95 7.86
CA LEU A 252 -9.59 -8.63 7.56
C LEU A 252 -10.40 -7.60 8.35
N THR A 253 -9.81 -7.05 9.41
CA THR A 253 -10.51 -6.14 10.33
C THR A 253 -10.20 -4.68 10.07
N ASN A 254 -9.11 -4.37 9.38
CA ASN A 254 -8.76 -3.00 9.05
C ASN A 254 -7.95 -2.94 7.75
N THR A 255 -8.29 -1.94 6.92
CA THR A 255 -7.50 -1.48 5.79
C THR A 255 -7.29 0.02 5.96
N LYS A 256 -6.07 0.45 6.22
CA LYS A 256 -5.71 1.85 6.44
C LYS A 256 -4.75 2.33 5.38
N LYS A 257 -5.05 3.46 4.74
CA LYS A 257 -4.15 4.14 3.81
C LYS A 257 -3.56 5.38 4.47
N GLU A 258 -2.24 5.52 4.44
CA GLU A 258 -1.49 6.69 4.89
C GLU A 258 -0.46 7.08 3.83
N GLY A 259 -0.77 8.12 3.07
CA GLY A 259 0.04 8.48 1.92
C GLY A 259 0.07 7.37 0.87
N ARG A 260 1.24 6.77 0.65
CA ARG A 260 1.46 5.67 -0.32
C ARG A 260 1.52 4.29 0.33
N LEU A 261 1.36 4.21 1.64
CA LEU A 261 1.33 2.97 2.40
C LEU A 261 -0.11 2.52 2.65
N THR A 262 -0.41 1.27 2.30
CA THR A 262 -1.63 0.57 2.72
C THR A 262 -1.28 -0.45 3.80
N THR A 263 -1.91 -0.37 4.97
CA THR A 263 -1.80 -1.36 6.04
C THR A 263 -3.03 -2.25 6.05
N LEU A 264 -2.82 -3.57 5.94
CA LEU A 264 -3.86 -4.60 6.00
C LEU A 264 -3.73 -5.34 7.34
N THR A 265 -4.77 -5.32 8.18
CA THR A 265 -4.77 -6.00 9.48
C THR A 265 -5.74 -7.17 9.48
N ASN A 266 -5.22 -8.38 9.69
CA ASN A 266 -6.04 -9.56 9.95
C ASN A 266 -6.04 -9.90 11.43
N THR A 267 -7.23 -10.22 11.94
CA THR A 267 -7.45 -10.61 13.32
C THR A 267 -7.91 -12.06 13.40
N HIS A 268 -7.31 -12.81 14.31
CA HIS A 268 -7.75 -14.11 14.81
C HIS A 268 -7.85 -14.04 16.32
N THR A 269 -8.95 -14.50 16.88
CA THR A 269 -9.10 -14.62 18.35
C THR A 269 -8.55 -15.95 18.78
N PRO A 270 -7.44 -16.00 19.53
CA PRO A 270 -6.85 -17.25 19.98
C PRO A 270 -7.79 -18.09 20.84
N GLU A 271 -7.72 -19.41 20.66
CA GLU A 271 -8.54 -20.35 21.42
C GLU A 271 -8.06 -20.47 22.88
N VAL A 272 -9.03 -20.52 23.80
CA VAL A 272 -8.79 -20.67 25.24
C VAL A 272 -9.48 -21.91 25.80
N VAL A 273 -9.02 -22.36 26.96
CA VAL A 273 -9.58 -23.45 27.75
C VAL A 273 -9.68 -23.04 29.21
N ASN A 274 -10.52 -23.73 29.98
CA ASN A 274 -10.62 -23.57 31.42
C ASN A 274 -10.08 -24.83 32.10
N ALA A 275 -9.45 -24.66 33.27
CA ALA A 275 -9.01 -25.76 34.13
C ALA A 275 -9.67 -25.61 35.52
N THR A 276 -10.40 -26.63 35.94
CA THR A 276 -11.09 -26.67 37.25
C THR A 276 -10.39 -27.65 38.18
N ILE A 277 -10.20 -27.25 39.40
CA ILE A 277 -9.68 -28.10 40.49
C ILE A 277 -10.74 -28.23 41.56
N ARG A 278 -10.94 -29.46 42.02
CA ARG A 278 -11.82 -29.82 43.11
C ARG A 278 -11.05 -30.62 44.17
N LYS A 279 -11.31 -30.33 45.44
CA LYS A 279 -10.80 -31.11 46.56
C LYS A 279 -11.87 -32.02 47.12
N ALA A 280 -11.55 -33.32 47.28
CA ALA A 280 -12.34 -34.29 47.99
C ALA A 280 -11.60 -34.73 49.27
N TRP A 281 -12.37 -34.97 50.35
CA TRP A 281 -11.86 -35.43 51.60
C TRP A 281 -12.46 -36.77 51.94
N ASN A 282 -11.62 -37.78 52.24
CA ASN A 282 -12.02 -39.09 52.72
C ASN A 282 -11.52 -39.28 54.18
N ASP A 283 -12.19 -38.67 55.14
CA ASP A 283 -11.79 -38.54 56.53
C ASP A 283 -12.97 -38.69 57.52
N ALA A 284 -13.98 -39.51 57.14
CA ALA A 284 -15.20 -39.71 57.89
C ALA A 284 -15.85 -38.37 58.32
N GLU A 285 -16.07 -37.46 57.32
CA GLU A 285 -16.69 -36.13 57.52
C GLU A 285 -15.94 -35.22 58.52
N ASN A 286 -14.63 -35.32 58.55
CA ASN A 286 -13.75 -34.61 59.48
C ASN A 286 -13.95 -35.04 60.93
N GLN A 287 -14.09 -36.35 61.13
CA GLN A 287 -14.36 -36.94 62.46
C GLN A 287 -13.43 -36.40 63.54
N ASP A 288 -12.15 -36.31 63.25
CA ASP A 288 -11.10 -35.89 64.18
C ASP A 288 -11.01 -34.33 64.32
N GLY A 289 -11.73 -33.57 63.53
CA GLY A 289 -11.73 -32.10 63.54
C GLY A 289 -10.42 -31.46 63.08
N VAL A 290 -9.56 -32.23 62.38
CA VAL A 290 -8.22 -31.76 61.97
C VAL A 290 -8.11 -31.39 60.49
N ARG A 291 -9.23 -31.42 59.73
CA ARG A 291 -9.22 -30.97 58.35
C ARG A 291 -8.78 -29.51 58.30
N PRO A 292 -7.85 -29.13 57.42
CA PRO A 292 -7.41 -27.73 57.31
C PRO A 292 -8.57 -26.87 56.78
N THR A 293 -8.53 -25.57 57.12
CA THR A 293 -9.53 -24.62 56.62
C THR A 293 -9.26 -24.16 55.17
N GLU A 294 -8.03 -24.33 54.72
CA GLU A 294 -7.56 -23.98 53.35
C GLU A 294 -6.43 -24.92 52.95
N ILE A 295 -6.39 -25.25 51.68
CA ILE A 295 -5.17 -25.82 51.02
C ILE A 295 -4.81 -25.01 49.81
N LYS A 296 -3.55 -25.09 49.40
CA LYS A 296 -3.00 -24.46 48.19
C LYS A 296 -2.70 -25.51 47.13
N VAL A 297 -3.07 -25.20 45.90
CA VAL A 297 -2.84 -26.06 44.74
C VAL A 297 -2.22 -25.26 43.64
N ASP A 298 -1.17 -25.76 43.05
CA ASP A 298 -0.48 -25.11 41.95
C ASP A 298 -0.99 -25.60 40.64
N LEU A 299 -1.30 -24.64 39.73
CA LEU A 299 -1.59 -24.89 38.32
C LEU A 299 -0.28 -24.88 37.55
N GLU A 300 -0.06 -25.90 36.78
CA GLU A 300 1.07 -26.04 35.88
C GLU A 300 0.62 -26.01 34.42
N LYS A 301 1.38 -25.35 33.56
CA LYS A 301 1.25 -25.37 32.10
C LYS A 301 2.44 -26.09 31.50
N ASN A 302 2.19 -27.18 30.80
CA ASN A 302 3.25 -28.01 30.18
C ASN A 302 4.34 -28.45 31.21
N GLY A 303 3.91 -28.75 32.47
CA GLY A 303 4.83 -29.13 33.57
C GLY A 303 5.61 -27.97 34.18
N GLN A 304 5.26 -26.74 33.88
CA GLN A 304 5.86 -25.55 34.49
C GLN A 304 4.85 -24.83 35.35
N PHE A 305 5.28 -24.40 36.55
CA PHE A 305 4.45 -23.61 37.46
C PHE A 305 3.91 -22.38 36.76
N MET A 306 2.62 -22.12 36.96
CA MET A 306 1.93 -20.96 36.41
C MET A 306 1.38 -20.05 37.52
N GLN A 307 0.53 -20.61 38.40
CA GLN A 307 -0.05 -19.88 39.54
C GLN A 307 -0.52 -20.83 40.62
N THR A 308 -0.74 -20.30 41.83
CA THR A 308 -1.32 -21.02 42.96
C THR A 308 -2.77 -20.57 43.19
N VAL A 309 -3.66 -21.52 43.46
CA VAL A 309 -5.04 -21.25 43.90
C VAL A 309 -5.27 -21.80 45.28
N SER A 310 -6.23 -21.20 46.03
CA SER A 310 -6.67 -21.65 47.36
C SER A 310 -8.00 -22.38 47.24
N LEU A 311 -8.12 -23.51 47.91
CA LEU A 311 -9.34 -24.26 48.08
C LEU A 311 -9.74 -24.27 49.57
N ASN A 312 -10.98 -23.89 49.88
CA ASN A 312 -11.49 -23.76 51.21
C ASN A 312 -13.03 -23.97 51.26
N THR A 313 -13.62 -23.80 52.41
CA THR A 313 -15.08 -23.95 52.58
C THR A 313 -15.89 -22.84 51.91
N GLU A 314 -15.31 -21.64 51.73
CA GLU A 314 -15.99 -20.49 51.12
C GLU A 314 -16.23 -20.73 49.63
N ASN A 315 -15.26 -21.33 48.93
CA ASN A 315 -15.39 -21.68 47.53
C ASN A 315 -15.89 -23.14 47.30
N GLY A 316 -16.36 -23.78 48.36
CA GLY A 316 -16.87 -25.17 48.25
C GLY A 316 -15.79 -26.18 47.85
N TRP A 317 -14.53 -25.92 48.14
CA TRP A 317 -13.39 -26.76 47.78
C TRP A 317 -13.23 -26.94 46.27
N GLU A 318 -13.67 -25.97 45.47
CA GLU A 318 -13.56 -25.98 44.02
C GLU A 318 -13.23 -24.59 43.48
N THR A 319 -12.39 -24.49 42.46
CA THR A 319 -12.14 -23.24 41.72
C THR A 319 -11.80 -23.52 40.26
N THR A 320 -12.06 -22.55 39.41
CA THR A 320 -11.74 -22.63 37.97
C THR A 320 -10.83 -21.46 37.58
N VAL A 321 -9.80 -21.77 36.83
CA VAL A 321 -8.99 -20.77 36.11
C VAL A 321 -9.46 -20.74 34.67
N GLU A 322 -9.92 -19.57 34.25
CA GLU A 322 -10.50 -19.34 32.93
C GLU A 322 -9.49 -18.75 31.96
N ASP A 323 -9.84 -18.72 30.67
CA ASP A 323 -9.11 -18.06 29.58
C ASP A 323 -7.64 -18.49 29.43
N LEU A 324 -7.37 -19.74 29.78
CA LEU A 324 -6.03 -20.31 29.62
C LEU A 324 -5.75 -20.55 28.12
N PRO A 325 -4.57 -20.15 27.58
CA PRO A 325 -4.19 -20.41 26.19
C PRO A 325 -4.30 -21.89 25.81
N LYS A 326 -5.14 -22.24 24.84
CA LYS A 326 -5.26 -23.63 24.37
C LYS A 326 -3.99 -24.10 23.66
N TYR A 327 -3.34 -23.16 22.97
CA TYR A 327 -2.09 -23.42 22.25
C TYR A 327 -0.97 -22.45 22.66
N THR A 328 0.25 -22.79 22.34
CA THR A 328 1.43 -21.94 22.35
C THR A 328 2.25 -22.24 21.11
N ASN A 329 2.42 -21.27 20.20
CA ASN A 329 3.09 -21.46 18.92
C ASN A 329 2.57 -22.69 18.16
N GLY A 330 1.25 -22.84 18.08
CA GLY A 330 0.55 -23.94 17.42
C GLY A 330 0.60 -25.30 18.13
N ARG A 331 1.27 -25.39 19.28
CA ARG A 331 1.32 -26.62 20.08
C ARG A 331 0.29 -26.57 21.17
N LYS A 332 -0.54 -27.62 21.26
CA LYS A 332 -1.55 -27.73 22.30
C LYS A 332 -0.93 -27.77 23.70
N ASN A 333 -1.40 -26.91 24.60
CA ASN A 333 -0.98 -26.88 25.99
C ASN A 333 -1.66 -27.99 26.80
N THR A 334 -0.95 -28.52 27.79
CA THR A 334 -1.47 -29.39 28.84
C THR A 334 -1.49 -28.62 30.14
N TYR A 335 -2.54 -28.81 30.93
CA TYR A 335 -2.70 -28.20 32.24
C TYR A 335 -2.84 -29.31 33.28
N SER A 336 -2.09 -29.20 34.39
CA SER A 336 -2.08 -30.12 35.52
C SER A 336 -2.13 -29.37 36.84
N TRP A 337 -2.56 -30.08 37.89
CA TRP A 337 -2.67 -29.54 39.22
C TRP A 337 -1.79 -30.32 40.19
N THR A 338 -1.08 -29.60 41.06
CA THR A 338 -0.20 -30.19 42.09
C THR A 338 -0.53 -29.60 43.45
N GLU A 339 -0.96 -30.46 44.42
CA GLU A 339 -1.26 -30.04 45.77
C GLU A 339 0.04 -29.70 46.54
N GLN A 340 0.05 -28.54 47.21
CA GLN A 340 1.14 -28.18 48.10
C GLN A 340 0.98 -28.97 49.40
N THR A 341 1.96 -29.83 49.77
CA THR A 341 1.94 -30.65 50.98
C THR A 341 2.29 -29.88 52.27
N ASN A 342 2.91 -28.70 52.14
CA ASN A 342 3.21 -27.86 53.29
C ASN A 342 1.92 -27.17 53.78
N GLY A 343 1.30 -27.69 54.81
CA GLY A 343 0.06 -27.15 55.37
C GLY A 343 -1.01 -28.21 55.55
N LEU A 344 -0.79 -29.43 55.05
CA LEU A 344 -1.66 -30.57 55.38
C LEU A 344 -1.28 -31.06 56.80
N PRO A 345 -2.28 -31.26 57.68
CA PRO A 345 -2.07 -31.91 58.97
C PRO A 345 -1.53 -33.32 58.81
N GLU A 346 -0.81 -33.75 59.82
CA GLU A 346 -0.27 -35.12 59.88
C GLU A 346 -1.37 -36.16 59.70
N GLY A 347 -1.07 -37.23 58.97
CA GLY A 347 -1.96 -38.33 58.71
C GLY A 347 -2.85 -38.18 57.46
N TYR A 348 -2.84 -37.03 56.78
CA TYR A 348 -3.44 -36.92 55.46
C TYR A 348 -2.48 -37.36 54.37
N GLU A 349 -2.94 -38.16 53.43
CA GLU A 349 -2.23 -38.62 52.26
C GLU A 349 -3.07 -38.34 50.99
N LEU A 350 -2.44 -37.86 49.89
CA LEU A 350 -3.09 -37.78 48.61
C LEU A 350 -3.27 -39.17 48.02
N THR A 351 -4.52 -39.64 47.95
CA THR A 351 -4.87 -41.00 47.51
C THR A 351 -5.60 -41.04 46.17
N GLY A 352 -5.99 -39.88 45.63
CA GLY A 352 -6.64 -39.75 44.33
C GLY A 352 -6.28 -38.47 43.62
N ASP A 353 -5.94 -38.63 42.34
CA ASP A 353 -5.76 -37.54 41.36
C ASP A 353 -6.44 -38.01 40.06
N VAL A 354 -7.65 -37.51 39.81
CA VAL A 354 -8.48 -37.98 38.71
C VAL A 354 -8.98 -36.78 37.92
N THR A 355 -8.70 -36.75 36.64
CA THR A 355 -9.20 -35.72 35.72
C THR A 355 -10.31 -36.29 34.83
N VAL A 356 -11.48 -35.67 34.88
CA VAL A 356 -12.63 -35.98 34.02
C VAL A 356 -13.03 -34.72 33.27
N GLY A 357 -12.80 -34.71 31.95
CA GLY A 357 -13.02 -33.54 31.13
C GLY A 357 -12.06 -32.39 31.48
N LYS A 358 -12.58 -31.31 32.07
CA LYS A 358 -11.81 -30.12 32.50
C LYS A 358 -11.65 -30.05 34.02
N VAL A 359 -12.16 -31.02 34.77
CA VAL A 359 -12.14 -31.03 36.25
C VAL A 359 -11.17 -32.08 36.73
N THR A 360 -10.18 -31.63 37.49
CA THR A 360 -9.28 -32.50 38.27
C THR A 360 -9.80 -32.57 39.70
N THR A 361 -9.93 -33.77 40.24
CA THR A 361 -10.29 -33.98 41.65
C THR A 361 -9.13 -34.59 42.40
N LEU A 362 -8.63 -33.88 43.40
CA LEU A 362 -7.62 -34.36 44.32
C LEU A 362 -8.29 -34.88 45.61
N THR A 363 -8.06 -36.14 45.95
CA THR A 363 -8.65 -36.76 47.16
C THR A 363 -7.60 -36.97 48.19
N ASN A 364 -7.77 -36.37 49.40
CA ASN A 364 -6.95 -36.71 50.55
C ASN A 364 -7.71 -37.63 51.49
N THR A 365 -6.99 -38.68 51.93
CA THR A 365 -7.52 -39.64 52.87
C THR A 365 -6.78 -39.54 54.21
N ARG A 366 -7.52 -39.56 55.30
CA ARG A 366 -7.04 -39.77 56.66
C ARG A 366 -7.86 -40.83 57.34
N VAL A 367 -7.21 -41.82 57.92
CA VAL A 367 -7.88 -42.77 58.76
C VAL A 367 -8.10 -42.14 60.14
N PRO A 368 -9.34 -41.93 60.56
CA PRO A 368 -9.58 -41.33 61.88
C PRO A 368 -9.02 -42.14 63.02
N ASP A 369 -8.63 -41.45 64.07
CA ASP A 369 -8.15 -42.07 65.30
C ASP A 369 -9.30 -42.81 66.00
N THR A 370 -8.98 -43.99 66.56
CA THR A 370 -9.93 -44.78 67.30
C THR A 370 -9.42 -45.10 68.69
N VAL A 371 -10.39 -45.40 69.57
CA VAL A 371 -10.12 -45.86 70.91
C VAL A 371 -10.86 -47.15 71.18
N SER A 372 -10.40 -47.89 72.18
CA SER A 372 -11.10 -49.07 72.70
C SER A 372 -11.53 -48.82 74.15
N VAL A 373 -12.74 -49.21 74.43
CA VAL A 373 -13.32 -49.07 75.80
C VAL A 373 -13.61 -50.44 76.34
N GLY A 374 -12.99 -50.83 77.47
CA GLY A 374 -13.23 -52.10 78.19
C GLY A 374 -14.16 -51.91 79.37
N VAL A 375 -14.96 -52.94 79.63
CA VAL A 375 -15.80 -53.00 80.83
C VAL A 375 -15.53 -54.31 81.53
N ARG A 376 -15.49 -54.25 82.87
CA ARG A 376 -15.39 -55.40 83.77
C ARG A 376 -16.48 -55.30 84.85
N LYS A 377 -17.24 -56.39 85.01
CA LYS A 377 -18.15 -56.53 86.12
C LYS A 377 -17.54 -57.35 87.26
N ILE A 378 -17.65 -56.86 88.45
CA ILE A 378 -17.24 -57.56 89.65
C ILE A 378 -18.50 -57.84 90.46
N TRP A 379 -18.59 -59.06 90.98
CA TRP A 379 -19.66 -59.49 91.87
C TRP A 379 -19.09 -59.63 93.28
N ASP A 380 -19.65 -58.90 94.24
CA ASP A 380 -19.33 -59.06 95.67
C ASP A 380 -20.49 -59.77 96.34
N ASP A 381 -20.58 -61.14 96.25
CA ASP A 381 -21.74 -61.98 96.57
C ASP A 381 -21.30 -63.32 97.12
N LYS A 382 -20.02 -63.38 97.71
CA LYS A 382 -19.49 -64.61 98.30
C LYS A 382 -19.61 -65.78 97.34
N GLU A 383 -19.13 -65.65 96.11
CA GLU A 383 -19.11 -66.63 95.02
C GLU A 383 -20.54 -67.15 94.62
N ASN A 384 -21.53 -66.25 94.60
CA ASN A 384 -22.89 -66.54 94.26
C ASN A 384 -23.61 -67.51 95.30
N GLN A 385 -23.30 -67.28 96.60
CA GLN A 385 -23.79 -68.16 97.68
C GLN A 385 -25.34 -68.35 97.61
N ASP A 386 -26.11 -67.34 97.26
CA ASP A 386 -27.56 -67.44 97.19
C ASP A 386 -28.12 -67.98 95.86
N GLY A 387 -27.19 -68.20 94.84
CA GLY A 387 -27.52 -68.68 93.51
C GLY A 387 -28.38 -67.78 92.68
N ILE A 388 -28.39 -66.43 92.95
CA ILE A 388 -29.24 -65.46 92.26
C ILE A 388 -28.41 -64.59 91.25
N ARG A 389 -27.11 -64.87 91.14
CA ARG A 389 -26.34 -64.22 90.11
C ARG A 389 -26.89 -64.54 88.71
N PRO A 390 -27.20 -63.51 87.87
CA PRO A 390 -27.69 -63.78 86.54
C PRO A 390 -26.62 -64.49 85.68
N SER A 391 -27.04 -65.37 84.73
CA SER A 391 -26.11 -66.04 83.85
C SER A 391 -25.37 -65.08 82.86
N GLU A 392 -26.04 -63.96 82.59
CA GLU A 392 -25.53 -62.92 81.72
C GLU A 392 -26.00 -61.51 82.14
N LEU A 393 -25.24 -60.48 81.82
CA LEU A 393 -25.59 -59.08 82.05
C LEU A 393 -25.31 -58.26 80.78
N ARG A 394 -26.33 -57.61 80.25
CA ARG A 394 -26.15 -56.59 79.22
C ARG A 394 -25.58 -55.29 79.79
N VAL A 395 -24.52 -54.74 79.19
CA VAL A 395 -23.96 -53.43 79.54
C VAL A 395 -23.94 -52.62 78.27
N ASP A 396 -24.66 -51.50 78.30
CA ASP A 396 -24.75 -50.56 77.15
C ASP A 396 -23.59 -49.56 77.21
N LEU A 397 -23.05 -49.21 76.01
CA LEU A 397 -22.05 -48.14 75.87
C LEU A 397 -22.73 -46.77 75.76
N LEU A 398 -22.27 -45.81 76.54
CA LEU A 398 -22.67 -44.42 76.43
C LEU A 398 -21.53 -43.61 75.77
N LYS A 399 -21.87 -42.71 74.81
CA LYS A 399 -21.01 -41.74 74.24
C LYS A 399 -21.47 -40.32 74.71
N ASN A 400 -20.59 -39.58 75.40
CA ASN A 400 -20.89 -38.24 75.91
C ASN A 400 -22.18 -38.20 76.83
N GLY A 401 -22.46 -39.34 77.52
CA GLY A 401 -23.65 -39.45 78.39
C GLY A 401 -24.92 -39.97 77.73
N GLU A 402 -24.90 -40.15 76.42
CA GLU A 402 -26.03 -40.66 75.63
C GLU A 402 -25.82 -42.14 75.27
N LEU A 403 -26.92 -42.92 75.27
CA LEU A 403 -26.89 -44.35 74.84
C LEU A 403 -26.49 -44.41 73.37
N THR A 404 -25.60 -45.36 73.08
CA THR A 404 -25.28 -45.76 71.70
C THR A 404 -26.00 -47.07 71.40
N ASP A 405 -25.99 -47.50 70.14
CA ASP A 405 -26.53 -48.78 69.71
C ASP A 405 -25.64 -49.99 70.07
N GLN A 406 -24.45 -49.70 70.67
CA GLN A 406 -23.44 -50.68 71.00
C GLN A 406 -23.62 -51.16 72.48
N TYR A 407 -23.55 -52.49 72.66
CA TYR A 407 -23.59 -53.07 73.99
C TYR A 407 -22.72 -54.32 73.99
N VAL A 408 -22.41 -54.84 75.18
CA VAL A 408 -21.72 -56.11 75.37
C VAL A 408 -22.57 -56.97 76.36
N ILE A 409 -22.47 -58.27 76.20
CA ILE A 409 -23.01 -59.27 77.14
C ILE A 409 -21.88 -59.80 77.98
N LEU A 410 -21.96 -59.64 79.28
CA LEU A 410 -20.95 -60.11 80.23
C LEU A 410 -21.54 -61.42 80.91
N ASN A 411 -20.77 -62.47 80.97
CA ASN A 411 -21.07 -63.73 81.55
C ASN A 411 -19.85 -64.48 82.09
N GLU A 412 -19.98 -65.67 82.56
CA GLU A 412 -18.89 -66.45 83.11
C GLU A 412 -17.84 -66.87 82.05
N GLU A 413 -18.32 -67.18 80.84
CA GLU A 413 -17.45 -67.63 79.76
C GLU A 413 -16.41 -66.53 79.34
N ASN A 414 -16.80 -65.29 79.34
CA ASN A 414 -15.92 -64.17 79.05
C ASN A 414 -15.29 -63.54 80.31
N GLY A 415 -15.40 -64.21 81.49
CA GLY A 415 -14.85 -63.76 82.76
C GLY A 415 -15.44 -62.42 83.22
N TRP A 416 -16.65 -62.08 82.80
CA TRP A 416 -17.37 -60.86 83.11
C TRP A 416 -16.62 -59.61 82.61
N THR A 417 -15.93 -59.74 81.46
CA THR A 417 -15.20 -58.64 80.82
C THR A 417 -15.40 -58.60 79.31
N ALA A 418 -15.44 -57.45 78.75
CA ALA A 418 -15.53 -57.24 77.29
C ALA A 418 -14.92 -55.94 76.90
N THR A 419 -14.51 -55.84 75.63
CA THR A 419 -13.90 -54.59 75.04
C THR A 419 -14.61 -54.30 73.71
N ILE A 420 -15.04 -53.10 73.49
CA ILE A 420 -15.48 -52.60 72.21
C ILE A 420 -14.28 -51.81 71.63
N THR A 421 -13.86 -52.14 70.41
CA THR A 421 -12.72 -51.57 69.72
C THR A 421 -13.22 -50.69 68.54
N ASN A 422 -12.31 -49.87 68.02
CA ASN A 422 -12.56 -49.01 66.84
C ASN A 422 -13.64 -47.96 67.08
N LEU A 423 -13.80 -47.50 68.28
CA LEU A 423 -14.67 -46.37 68.57
C LEU A 423 -14.05 -45.07 68.14
N PRO A 424 -14.84 -44.12 67.55
CA PRO A 424 -14.34 -42.80 67.23
C PRO A 424 -13.73 -42.13 68.44
N LYS A 425 -12.50 -41.63 68.32
CA LYS A 425 -11.79 -40.88 69.40
C LYS A 425 -12.25 -39.41 69.38
#